data_2364af025b5ce2cfcfcc1af31bf4edd0
#
_entry.id   2364af025b5ce2cfcfcc1af31bf4edd0
#
_cell.length_a   1.000
_cell.length_b   1.000
_cell.length_c   1.000
_cell.angle_alpha   90.00
_cell.angle_beta   90.00
_cell.angle_gamma   90.00
#
_symmetry.space_group_name_H-M   'P 1'
#
loop_
_entity.id
_entity.type
_entity.pdbx_description
1 polymer ?
#
loop_
_entity_poly.entity_id
_entity_poly.type
_entity_poly.pdbx_seq_one_letter_code
_entity_poly.pdbx_strand_id
1 'polypeptide(L)'
;MLGKRQIKSILRESVRMTFDAIRQNKLRSTLTLLGISVGIFSVISVMTAIKTLESSIESGLNVFGTNTFLITKDPAIQFGRNEKYRNRKNIDLDQYLTLKERAKLPILVSGGDDTDNVRLVTYKDKKTKQTPRIAGGDPGTLRTVNTYIADGRNLTDEDVHLSRSVCIIGADVVDALFPFEDPLGKVIQLQGINFTVVGITERQGQSFGQSQDNYVFLPITTFLQRFRGTSYSLGITVESESAEVYSETVDEVIGILRTIRKVSPGEENDFEITTNEELMETFGSFTGSIKIFAFSVSVIALIVAGIGI
;
A
#
# COMPACT_ATOMS: atom_id res chain seq x y z
N MET A 1 -15.38 20.47 60.31
CA MET A 1 -14.99 20.98 58.98
C MET A 1 -13.59 21.56 59.07
N LEU A 2 -12.60 20.89 58.49
CA LEU A 2 -11.22 21.38 58.46
C LEU A 2 -11.15 22.64 57.58
N GLY A 3 -10.65 23.73 58.13
CA GLY A 3 -10.59 25.00 57.41
C GLY A 3 -9.61 24.95 56.24
N LYS A 4 -9.91 25.64 55.10
CA LYS A 4 -9.09 25.70 53.88
C LYS A 4 -7.59 25.94 54.15
N ARG A 5 -7.21 26.64 55.24
CA ARG A 5 -5.82 26.85 55.68
C ARG A 5 -5.16 25.59 56.22
N GLN A 6 -5.88 24.73 56.94
CA GLN A 6 -5.36 23.46 57.47
C GLN A 6 -5.13 22.44 56.39
N ILE A 7 -6.02 22.36 55.38
CA ILE A 7 -5.84 21.49 54.22
C ILE A 7 -4.59 21.89 53.43
N LYS A 8 -4.35 23.19 53.26
CA LYS A 8 -3.19 23.72 52.55
C LYS A 8 -1.85 23.48 53.25
N SER A 9 -1.85 23.51 54.62
CA SER A 9 -0.65 23.18 55.41
C SER A 9 -0.34 21.69 55.33
N ILE A 10 -1.35 20.83 55.50
CA ILE A 10 -1.21 19.37 55.42
C ILE A 10 -0.70 18.95 54.04
N LEU A 11 -1.27 19.50 52.97
CA LEU A 11 -0.79 19.24 51.59
C LEU A 11 0.68 19.63 51.38
N ARG A 12 1.05 20.82 51.90
CA ARG A 12 2.45 21.30 51.80
C ARG A 12 3.43 20.42 52.57
N GLU A 13 3.03 19.95 53.74
CA GLU A 13 3.82 19.06 54.58
C GLU A 13 3.96 17.66 53.98
N SER A 14 2.85 17.10 53.44
CA SER A 14 2.85 15.84 52.71
C SER A 14 3.75 15.88 51.44
N VAL A 15 3.69 16.94 50.69
CA VAL A 15 4.55 17.14 49.50
C VAL A 15 6.04 17.22 49.91
N ARG A 16 6.33 17.94 51.03
CA ARG A 16 7.70 18.05 51.53
C ARG A 16 8.24 16.70 52.03
N MET A 17 7.45 15.96 52.81
CA MET A 17 7.82 14.60 53.25
C MET A 17 8.04 13.65 52.07
N THR A 18 7.22 13.73 51.06
CA THR A 18 7.39 12.93 49.83
C THR A 18 8.70 13.25 49.09
N PHE A 19 9.03 14.55 48.98
CA PHE A 19 10.30 14.98 48.39
C PHE A 19 11.53 14.52 49.21
N ASP A 20 11.44 14.56 50.52
CA ASP A 20 12.51 14.10 51.40
C ASP A 20 12.70 12.58 51.33
N ALA A 21 11.62 11.81 51.25
CA ALA A 21 11.66 10.35 51.06
C ALA A 21 12.29 9.96 49.71
N ILE A 22 11.95 10.67 48.63
CA ILE A 22 12.57 10.49 47.30
C ILE A 22 14.08 10.77 47.35
N ARG A 23 14.48 11.82 48.10
CA ARG A 23 15.88 12.24 48.23
C ARG A 23 16.73 11.29 49.06
N GLN A 24 16.13 10.60 50.02
CA GLN A 24 16.79 9.59 50.86
C GLN A 24 17.06 8.28 50.11
N ASN A 25 16.18 7.88 49.15
CA ASN A 25 16.28 6.65 48.38
C ASN A 25 16.36 6.92 46.85
N LYS A 26 17.29 7.74 46.44
CA LYS A 26 17.42 8.23 45.03
C LYS A 26 17.43 7.10 44.01
N LEU A 27 18.16 6.03 44.25
CA LEU A 27 18.31 4.90 43.30
C LEU A 27 16.95 4.21 43.11
N ARG A 28 16.23 3.91 44.19
CA ARG A 28 14.93 3.26 44.14
C ARG A 28 13.88 4.15 43.46
N SER A 29 13.79 5.41 43.87
CA SER A 29 12.85 6.36 43.31
C SER A 29 13.10 6.63 41.80
N THR A 30 14.37 6.70 41.39
CA THR A 30 14.73 6.85 39.97
C THR A 30 14.33 5.61 39.19
N LEU A 31 14.61 4.40 39.70
CA LEU A 31 14.25 3.16 38.99
C LEU A 31 12.74 3.02 38.81
N THR A 32 11.97 3.34 39.87
CA THR A 32 10.49 3.31 39.84
C THR A 32 9.93 4.32 38.83
N LEU A 33 10.45 5.55 38.87
CA LEU A 33 10.03 6.62 37.94
C LEU A 33 10.35 6.27 36.50
N LEU A 34 11.53 5.69 36.30
CA LEU A 34 11.98 5.26 34.97
C LEU A 34 11.13 4.10 34.47
N GLY A 35 10.80 3.11 35.30
CA GLY A 35 9.91 1.99 34.94
C GLY A 35 8.51 2.46 34.54
N ILE A 36 7.90 3.35 35.31
CA ILE A 36 6.57 3.91 35.01
C ILE A 36 6.64 4.74 33.72
N SER A 37 7.67 5.60 33.59
CA SER A 37 7.83 6.44 32.38
C SER A 37 8.01 5.63 31.12
N VAL A 38 8.84 4.57 31.15
CA VAL A 38 9.05 3.66 30.01
C VAL A 38 7.75 2.92 29.69
N GLY A 39 7.00 2.44 30.70
CA GLY A 39 5.73 1.77 30.50
C GLY A 39 4.70 2.67 29.78
N ILE A 40 4.49 3.87 30.29
CA ILE A 40 3.55 4.84 29.70
C ILE A 40 4.01 5.28 28.30
N PHE A 41 5.28 5.60 28.13
CA PHE A 41 5.84 5.99 26.85
C PHE A 41 5.69 4.89 25.79
N SER A 42 5.94 3.65 26.18
CA SER A 42 5.78 2.48 25.28
C SER A 42 4.34 2.36 24.78
N VAL A 43 3.34 2.44 25.68
CA VAL A 43 1.92 2.35 25.32
C VAL A 43 1.52 3.49 24.38
N ILE A 44 1.87 4.72 24.73
CA ILE A 44 1.50 5.89 23.91
C ILE A 44 2.15 5.79 22.53
N SER A 45 3.43 5.44 22.46
CA SER A 45 4.16 5.30 21.18
C SER A 45 3.55 4.24 20.30
N VAL A 46 3.26 3.05 20.83
CA VAL A 46 2.65 1.96 20.07
C VAL A 46 1.23 2.33 19.63
N MET A 47 0.41 2.91 20.50
CA MET A 47 -0.95 3.33 20.13
C MET A 47 -0.94 4.40 19.05
N THR A 48 0.00 5.35 19.12
CA THR A 48 0.16 6.37 18.08
C THR A 48 0.59 5.75 16.75
N ALA A 49 1.57 4.84 16.78
CA ALA A 49 2.03 4.13 15.58
C ALA A 49 0.90 3.31 14.93
N ILE A 50 0.09 2.60 15.74
CA ILE A 50 -1.06 1.84 15.24
C ILE A 50 -2.10 2.76 14.60
N LYS A 51 -2.47 3.88 15.26
CA LYS A 51 -3.42 4.84 14.67
C LYS A 51 -2.93 5.43 13.35
N THR A 52 -1.64 5.76 13.28
CA THR A 52 -1.05 6.25 12.04
C THR A 52 -1.11 5.17 10.95
N LEU A 53 -0.82 3.92 11.30
CA LEU A 53 -0.89 2.79 10.38
C LEU A 53 -2.33 2.55 9.90
N GLU A 54 -3.31 2.49 10.82
CA GLU A 54 -4.75 2.35 10.50
C GLU A 54 -5.19 3.45 9.51
N SER A 55 -4.90 4.72 9.81
CA SER A 55 -5.24 5.84 8.93
C SER A 55 -4.55 5.76 7.55
N SER A 56 -3.31 5.29 7.51
CA SER A 56 -2.58 5.12 6.25
C SER A 56 -3.14 3.96 5.42
N ILE A 57 -3.58 2.88 6.08
CA ILE A 57 -4.24 1.75 5.42
C ILE A 57 -5.58 2.16 4.85
N GLU A 58 -6.43 2.85 5.63
CA GLU A 58 -7.70 3.37 5.16
C GLU A 58 -7.50 4.28 3.93
N SER A 59 -6.49 5.16 3.98
CA SER A 59 -6.14 6.01 2.84
C SER A 59 -5.63 5.20 1.65
N GLY A 60 -4.84 4.16 1.88
CA GLY A 60 -4.32 3.27 0.84
C GLY A 60 -5.40 2.37 0.22
N LEU A 61 -6.37 1.91 1.03
CA LEU A 61 -7.51 1.11 0.53
C LEU A 61 -8.49 1.94 -0.28
N ASN A 62 -8.61 3.25 -0.01
CA ASN A 62 -9.38 4.17 -0.84
C ASN A 62 -8.79 4.33 -2.25
N VAL A 63 -7.53 3.94 -2.47
CA VAL A 63 -6.91 3.85 -3.80
C VAL A 63 -7.52 2.70 -4.60
N PHE A 64 -7.91 1.59 -3.96
CA PHE A 64 -8.70 0.55 -4.62
C PHE A 64 -10.17 0.94 -4.57
N GLY A 65 -10.85 0.92 -5.72
CA GLY A 65 -12.29 1.19 -5.79
C GLY A 65 -13.10 0.30 -4.84
N THR A 66 -14.24 0.78 -4.38
CA THR A 66 -15.22 -0.06 -3.69
C THR A 66 -15.66 -1.18 -4.63
N ASN A 67 -15.86 -2.39 -4.14
CA ASN A 67 -16.23 -3.58 -4.93
C ASN A 67 -15.14 -4.06 -5.91
N THR A 68 -13.86 -3.79 -5.62
CA THR A 68 -12.74 -4.33 -6.39
C THR A 68 -12.02 -5.44 -5.62
N PHE A 69 -11.45 -6.38 -6.36
CA PHE A 69 -10.52 -7.40 -5.83
C PHE A 69 -9.34 -7.58 -6.77
N LEU A 70 -8.23 -7.95 -6.17
CA LEU A 70 -6.96 -8.15 -6.87
C LEU A 70 -6.65 -9.64 -6.96
N ILE A 71 -6.24 -10.08 -8.14
CA ILE A 71 -5.78 -11.44 -8.40
C ILE A 71 -4.29 -11.40 -8.68
N THR A 72 -3.53 -12.14 -7.92
CA THR A 72 -2.07 -12.22 -8.04
C THR A 72 -1.61 -13.66 -7.96
N LYS A 73 -0.37 -13.89 -8.37
CA LYS A 73 0.29 -15.19 -8.19
C LYS A 73 0.52 -15.50 -6.70
N ASP A 74 0.98 -14.50 -5.97
CA ASP A 74 1.40 -14.59 -4.58
C ASP A 74 0.48 -13.76 -3.68
N PRO A 75 0.31 -14.09 -2.40
CA PRO A 75 -0.47 -13.28 -1.46
C PRO A 75 0.08 -11.85 -1.36
N ALA A 76 -0.81 -10.87 -1.24
CA ALA A 76 -0.44 -9.44 -1.08
C ALA A 76 0.42 -9.20 0.17
N ILE A 77 0.21 -9.98 1.23
CA ILE A 77 1.00 -9.94 2.46
C ILE A 77 1.58 -11.33 2.71
N GLN A 78 2.90 -11.43 2.66
CA GLN A 78 3.60 -12.69 2.87
C GLN A 78 4.56 -12.57 4.06
N PHE A 79 4.31 -13.35 5.13
CA PHE A 79 5.23 -13.48 6.25
C PHE A 79 6.17 -14.66 6.02
N GLY A 80 7.41 -14.35 5.59
CA GLY A 80 8.45 -15.34 5.36
C GLY A 80 8.45 -15.95 3.95
N ARG A 81 9.47 -16.78 3.68
CA ARG A 81 9.64 -17.48 2.40
C ARG A 81 8.80 -18.75 2.41
N ASN A 82 7.71 -18.78 1.68
CA ASN A 82 6.88 -19.98 1.54
C ASN A 82 7.15 -20.63 0.18
N GLU A 83 7.65 -21.88 0.20
CA GLU A 83 7.94 -22.62 -1.03
C GLU A 83 6.69 -22.96 -1.85
N LYS A 84 5.51 -22.99 -1.22
CA LYS A 84 4.22 -23.21 -1.88
C LYS A 84 3.98 -22.21 -3.00
N TYR A 85 4.31 -20.94 -2.78
CA TYR A 85 4.05 -19.85 -3.75
C TYR A 85 5.12 -19.76 -4.84
N ARG A 86 6.37 -20.12 -4.51
CA ARG A 86 7.49 -20.02 -5.45
C ARG A 86 7.29 -20.82 -6.74
N ASN A 87 6.63 -21.98 -6.64
CA ASN A 87 6.44 -22.90 -7.75
C ASN A 87 5.16 -22.64 -8.55
N ARG A 88 4.34 -21.66 -8.16
CA ARG A 88 3.14 -21.28 -8.92
C ARG A 88 3.53 -20.70 -10.27
N LYS A 89 2.74 -20.99 -11.29
CA LYS A 89 2.92 -20.41 -12.62
C LYS A 89 2.60 -18.91 -12.57
N ASN A 90 3.34 -18.12 -13.32
CA ASN A 90 3.03 -16.72 -13.51
C ASN A 90 1.66 -16.54 -14.19
N ILE A 91 1.01 -15.43 -13.94
CA ILE A 91 -0.16 -14.99 -14.69
C ILE A 91 0.36 -14.23 -15.89
N ASP A 92 0.11 -14.75 -17.08
CA ASP A 92 0.57 -14.17 -18.34
C ASP A 92 -0.51 -13.30 -19.02
N LEU A 93 -0.12 -12.61 -20.07
CA LEU A 93 -0.99 -11.71 -20.83
C LEU A 93 -2.17 -12.46 -21.47
N ASP A 94 -1.93 -13.66 -22.00
CA ASP A 94 -2.98 -14.44 -22.67
C ASP A 94 -4.06 -14.92 -21.68
N GLN A 95 -3.65 -15.30 -20.47
CA GLN A 95 -4.58 -15.66 -19.39
C GLN A 95 -5.42 -14.45 -18.96
N TYR A 96 -4.81 -13.29 -18.81
CA TYR A 96 -5.52 -12.05 -18.53
C TYR A 96 -6.53 -11.70 -19.63
N LEU A 97 -6.11 -11.70 -20.89
CA LEU A 97 -6.99 -11.38 -22.03
C LEU A 97 -8.15 -12.37 -22.15
N THR A 98 -7.87 -13.67 -21.95
CA THR A 98 -8.91 -14.71 -21.97
C THR A 98 -9.90 -14.54 -20.81
N LEU A 99 -9.43 -14.15 -19.62
CA LEU A 99 -10.32 -13.82 -18.50
C LEU A 99 -11.20 -12.62 -18.84
N LYS A 100 -10.60 -11.53 -19.35
CA LYS A 100 -11.30 -10.30 -19.74
C LYS A 100 -12.40 -10.55 -20.77
N GLU A 101 -12.15 -11.47 -21.72
CA GLU A 101 -13.13 -11.83 -22.75
C GLU A 101 -14.27 -12.70 -22.20
N ARG A 102 -13.98 -13.60 -21.26
CA ARG A 102 -14.95 -14.60 -20.77
C ARG A 102 -15.79 -14.15 -19.60
N ALA A 103 -15.26 -13.27 -18.75
CA ALA A 103 -15.96 -12.76 -17.58
C ALA A 103 -17.13 -11.86 -18.02
N LYS A 104 -18.32 -12.06 -17.42
CA LYS A 104 -19.55 -11.35 -17.78
C LYS A 104 -20.12 -10.48 -16.66
N LEU A 105 -19.88 -10.88 -15.41
CA LEU A 105 -20.38 -10.15 -14.23
C LEU A 105 -19.54 -8.90 -13.89
N PRO A 106 -18.19 -8.90 -14.07
CA PRO A 106 -17.42 -7.71 -13.81
C PRO A 106 -17.74 -6.58 -14.80
N ILE A 107 -17.83 -5.35 -14.29
CA ILE A 107 -17.89 -4.15 -15.16
C ILE A 107 -16.52 -3.77 -15.72
N LEU A 108 -15.46 -4.21 -15.04
CA LEU A 108 -14.08 -3.96 -15.45
C LEU A 108 -13.16 -5.10 -15.03
N VAL A 109 -12.35 -5.57 -15.97
CA VAL A 109 -11.21 -6.46 -15.73
C VAL A 109 -10.00 -5.77 -16.30
N SER A 110 -9.02 -5.46 -15.44
CA SER A 110 -7.84 -4.70 -15.80
C SER A 110 -6.58 -5.42 -15.38
N GLY A 111 -5.62 -5.55 -16.28
CA GLY A 111 -4.33 -6.20 -16.03
C GLY A 111 -3.20 -5.18 -15.97
N GLY A 112 -2.33 -5.31 -14.97
CA GLY A 112 -1.18 -4.44 -14.80
C GLY A 112 0.01 -5.15 -14.18
N ASP A 113 1.17 -4.53 -14.34
CA ASP A 113 2.42 -4.91 -13.67
C ASP A 113 3.31 -3.66 -13.56
N ASP A 114 4.28 -3.65 -12.64
CA ASP A 114 5.18 -2.52 -12.45
C ASP A 114 6.60 -2.95 -12.15
N THR A 115 7.52 -2.01 -12.26
CA THR A 115 8.93 -2.24 -11.95
C THR A 115 9.63 -0.97 -11.47
N ASP A 116 10.47 -1.12 -10.47
CA ASP A 116 11.38 -0.08 -9.98
C ASP A 116 12.77 -0.15 -10.61
N ASN A 117 12.99 -1.08 -11.55
CA ASN A 117 14.30 -1.32 -12.16
C ASN A 117 14.70 -0.27 -13.22
N VAL A 118 13.84 0.66 -13.56
CA VAL A 118 14.14 1.76 -14.49
C VAL A 118 14.79 2.90 -13.72
N ARG A 119 16.01 3.27 -14.07
CA ARG A 119 16.81 4.23 -13.33
C ARG A 119 16.18 5.62 -13.34
N LEU A 120 16.34 6.37 -14.38
CA LEU A 120 15.87 7.77 -14.45
C LEU A 120 15.08 8.01 -15.72
N VAL A 121 14.11 8.89 -15.64
CA VAL A 121 13.41 9.43 -16.80
C VAL A 121 14.06 10.75 -17.17
N THR A 122 14.30 10.96 -18.45
CA THR A 122 14.99 12.14 -18.96
C THR A 122 14.19 12.86 -20.02
N TYR A 123 14.33 14.18 -20.05
CA TYR A 123 13.80 15.06 -21.09
C TYR A 123 14.79 16.18 -21.36
N LYS A 124 15.36 16.21 -22.57
CA LYS A 124 16.48 17.12 -22.90
C LYS A 124 17.61 16.99 -21.85
N ASP A 125 17.98 18.07 -21.21
CA ASP A 125 19.02 18.11 -20.16
C ASP A 125 18.49 17.83 -18.74
N LYS A 126 17.16 17.64 -18.60
CA LYS A 126 16.52 17.39 -17.29
C LYS A 126 16.35 15.91 -17.05
N LYS A 127 16.42 15.53 -15.77
CA LYS A 127 16.19 14.17 -15.31
C LYS A 127 15.42 14.16 -13.98
N THR A 128 14.67 13.10 -13.74
CA THR A 128 13.98 12.92 -12.44
C THR A 128 15.02 12.79 -11.31
N LYS A 129 14.72 13.36 -10.15
CA LYS A 129 15.60 13.27 -8.96
C LYS A 129 15.52 11.90 -8.30
N GLN A 130 14.33 11.35 -8.25
CA GLN A 130 14.03 10.02 -7.72
C GLN A 130 13.72 9.09 -8.89
N THR A 131 13.97 7.80 -8.70
CA THR A 131 13.57 6.77 -9.66
C THR A 131 12.05 6.66 -9.69
N PRO A 132 11.38 7.00 -10.80
CA PRO A 132 9.95 6.79 -10.90
C PRO A 132 9.62 5.31 -11.06
N ARG A 133 8.49 4.89 -10.52
CA ARG A 133 7.91 3.58 -10.80
C ARG A 133 7.42 3.56 -12.25
N ILE A 134 7.80 2.54 -12.99
CA ILE A 134 7.28 2.33 -14.34
C ILE A 134 6.21 1.24 -14.25
N ALA A 135 5.00 1.61 -14.57
CA ALA A 135 3.86 0.71 -14.55
C ALA A 135 3.32 0.50 -15.97
N GLY A 136 2.87 -0.70 -16.24
CA GLY A 136 2.17 -1.04 -17.46
C GLY A 136 0.76 -1.49 -17.16
N GLY A 137 -0.21 -1.06 -17.96
CA GLY A 137 -1.58 -1.47 -17.79
C GLY A 137 -2.43 -1.24 -19.03
N ASP A 138 -3.69 -1.56 -18.90
CA ASP A 138 -4.71 -1.27 -19.90
C ASP A 138 -5.43 0.07 -19.59
N PRO A 139 -6.35 0.55 -20.45
CA PRO A 139 -7.08 1.80 -20.21
C PRO A 139 -7.89 1.80 -18.90
N GLY A 140 -8.29 0.64 -18.39
CA GLY A 140 -9.06 0.50 -17.15
C GLY A 140 -8.21 0.59 -15.88
N THR A 141 -6.91 0.35 -15.97
CA THR A 141 -6.02 0.24 -14.81
C THR A 141 -6.02 1.49 -13.93
N LEU A 142 -5.98 2.68 -14.52
CA LEU A 142 -6.00 3.93 -13.75
C LEU A 142 -7.28 4.09 -12.94
N ARG A 143 -8.42 3.66 -13.50
CA ARG A 143 -9.72 3.69 -12.80
C ARG A 143 -9.72 2.75 -11.59
N THR A 144 -9.17 1.53 -11.74
CA THR A 144 -9.14 0.55 -10.64
C THR A 144 -8.26 0.96 -9.47
N VAL A 145 -7.31 1.88 -9.71
CA VAL A 145 -6.47 2.49 -8.66
C VAL A 145 -6.90 3.92 -8.33
N ASN A 146 -8.15 4.28 -8.63
CA ASN A 146 -8.77 5.57 -8.33
C ASN A 146 -7.92 6.78 -8.79
N THR A 147 -7.27 6.63 -9.93
CA THR A 147 -6.41 7.66 -10.54
C THR A 147 -7.08 8.23 -11.79
N TYR A 148 -7.16 9.55 -11.88
CA TYR A 148 -7.84 10.25 -12.98
C TYR A 148 -6.85 11.06 -13.80
N ILE A 149 -7.21 11.30 -15.06
CA ILE A 149 -6.44 12.17 -15.96
C ILE A 149 -6.77 13.62 -15.65
N ALA A 150 -5.75 14.40 -15.33
CA ALA A 150 -5.87 15.86 -15.12
C ALA A 150 -5.85 16.62 -16.44
N ASP A 151 -4.99 16.18 -17.38
CA ASP A 151 -4.87 16.82 -18.70
C ASP A 151 -4.43 15.81 -19.75
N GLY A 152 -4.83 16.03 -21.01
CA GLY A 152 -4.57 15.12 -22.10
C GLY A 152 -5.60 13.99 -22.19
N ARG A 153 -5.14 12.75 -22.47
CA ARG A 153 -6.00 11.57 -22.60
C ARG A 153 -5.43 10.35 -21.88
N ASN A 154 -6.32 9.43 -21.56
CA ASN A 154 -5.94 8.10 -21.11
C ASN A 154 -5.38 7.26 -22.28
N LEU A 155 -4.78 6.10 -21.94
CA LEU A 155 -4.47 5.07 -22.94
C LEU A 155 -5.76 4.59 -23.61
N THR A 156 -5.62 4.09 -24.82
CA THR A 156 -6.70 3.45 -25.56
C THR A 156 -6.39 1.99 -25.81
N ASP A 157 -7.41 1.17 -26.09
CA ASP A 157 -7.19 -0.22 -26.48
C ASP A 157 -6.31 -0.35 -27.73
N GLU A 158 -6.36 0.65 -28.63
CA GLU A 158 -5.50 0.69 -29.81
C GLU A 158 -4.02 0.93 -29.42
N ASP A 159 -3.73 1.77 -28.41
CA ASP A 159 -2.37 1.97 -27.89
C ASP A 159 -1.80 0.66 -27.32
N VAL A 160 -2.65 -0.14 -26.66
CA VAL A 160 -2.29 -1.46 -26.15
C VAL A 160 -2.09 -2.46 -27.29
N HIS A 161 -3.04 -2.58 -28.20
CA HIS A 161 -2.96 -3.52 -29.32
C HIS A 161 -1.76 -3.29 -30.24
N LEU A 162 -1.47 -2.04 -30.54
CA LEU A 162 -0.36 -1.66 -31.42
C LEU A 162 0.96 -1.49 -30.68
N SER A 163 1.00 -1.74 -29.38
CA SER A 163 2.20 -1.53 -28.53
C SER A 163 2.81 -0.15 -28.77
N ARG A 164 1.99 0.91 -28.78
CA ARG A 164 2.44 2.27 -29.07
C ARG A 164 3.41 2.78 -28.01
N SER A 165 4.42 3.52 -28.41
CA SER A 165 5.37 4.18 -27.51
C SER A 165 4.80 5.50 -26.97
N VAL A 166 3.70 5.40 -26.23
CA VAL A 166 3.03 6.52 -25.54
C VAL A 166 3.07 6.29 -24.04
N CYS A 167 2.97 7.36 -23.26
CA CYS A 167 2.96 7.27 -21.80
C CYS A 167 2.06 8.33 -21.15
N ILE A 168 1.59 8.01 -19.96
CA ILE A 168 0.99 8.94 -19.00
C ILE A 168 1.98 9.13 -17.87
N ILE A 169 2.11 10.34 -17.35
CA ILE A 169 3.06 10.66 -16.30
C ILE A 169 2.37 11.23 -15.07
N GLY A 170 2.87 10.85 -13.90
CA GLY A 170 2.41 11.40 -12.63
C GLY A 170 2.96 12.80 -12.36
N ALA A 171 2.31 13.51 -11.43
CA ALA A 171 2.59 14.93 -11.17
C ALA A 171 4.04 15.22 -10.74
N ASP A 172 4.69 14.33 -10.01
CA ASP A 172 6.09 14.53 -9.60
C ASP A 172 7.06 14.47 -10.79
N VAL A 173 6.75 13.64 -11.80
CA VAL A 173 7.52 13.56 -13.04
C VAL A 173 7.34 14.84 -13.87
N VAL A 174 6.11 15.38 -13.89
CA VAL A 174 5.82 16.69 -14.51
C VAL A 174 6.66 17.78 -13.85
N ASP A 175 6.61 17.90 -12.53
CA ASP A 175 7.35 18.90 -11.76
C ASP A 175 8.87 18.81 -11.99
N ALA A 176 9.39 17.59 -12.14
CA ALA A 176 10.82 17.36 -12.34
C ALA A 176 11.30 17.70 -13.76
N LEU A 177 10.52 17.35 -14.78
CA LEU A 177 10.94 17.44 -16.18
C LEU A 177 10.40 18.68 -16.90
N PHE A 178 9.20 19.15 -16.53
CA PHE A 178 8.46 20.19 -17.22
C PHE A 178 8.00 21.35 -16.33
N PRO A 179 8.86 21.94 -15.45
CA PRO A 179 8.41 22.97 -14.50
C PRO A 179 7.82 24.23 -15.14
N PHE A 180 8.10 24.46 -16.44
CA PHE A 180 7.69 25.68 -17.17
C PHE A 180 7.20 25.36 -18.60
N GLU A 181 7.02 24.09 -18.94
CA GLU A 181 6.58 23.68 -20.27
C GLU A 181 5.40 22.72 -20.13
N ASP A 182 4.48 22.75 -21.11
CA ASP A 182 3.42 21.75 -21.23
C ASP A 182 4.05 20.41 -21.65
N PRO A 183 3.87 19.32 -20.87
CA PRO A 183 4.40 18.01 -21.18
C PRO A 183 3.66 17.27 -22.29
N LEU A 184 2.42 17.64 -22.62
CA LEU A 184 1.61 16.93 -23.63
C LEU A 184 2.28 16.98 -25.02
N GLY A 185 2.35 15.82 -25.66
CA GLY A 185 2.99 15.65 -26.96
C GLY A 185 4.53 15.69 -26.92
N LYS A 186 5.15 15.93 -25.77
CA LYS A 186 6.62 15.88 -25.64
C LYS A 186 7.11 14.44 -25.55
N VAL A 187 8.37 14.23 -25.95
CA VAL A 187 9.02 12.92 -25.95
C VAL A 187 9.98 12.83 -24.78
N ILE A 188 9.71 11.92 -23.85
CA ILE A 188 10.60 11.57 -22.74
C ILE A 188 11.37 10.30 -23.06
N GLN A 189 12.52 10.09 -22.41
CA GLN A 189 13.30 8.87 -22.55
C GLN A 189 13.31 8.05 -21.26
N LEU A 190 12.98 6.77 -21.38
CA LEU A 190 13.11 5.74 -20.34
C LEU A 190 14.14 4.72 -20.83
N GLN A 191 15.28 4.65 -20.16
CA GLN A 191 16.39 3.75 -20.56
C GLN A 191 16.80 3.88 -22.05
N GLY A 192 16.77 5.09 -22.60
CA GLY A 192 17.12 5.35 -24.00
C GLY A 192 15.98 5.09 -25.00
N ILE A 193 14.82 4.64 -24.55
CA ILE A 193 13.63 4.43 -25.39
C ILE A 193 12.73 5.67 -25.29
N ASN A 194 12.28 6.17 -26.43
CA ASN A 194 11.44 7.34 -26.52
C ASN A 194 9.96 7.01 -26.33
N PHE A 195 9.28 7.83 -25.50
CA PHE A 195 7.85 7.76 -25.27
C PHE A 195 7.22 9.13 -25.40
N THR A 196 6.09 9.22 -26.09
CA THR A 196 5.33 10.46 -26.22
C THR A 196 4.35 10.58 -25.05
N VAL A 197 4.38 11.69 -24.33
CA VAL A 197 3.43 11.97 -23.24
C VAL A 197 2.07 12.30 -23.83
N VAL A 198 1.05 11.51 -23.49
CA VAL A 198 -0.33 11.67 -23.96
C VAL A 198 -1.31 12.11 -22.88
N GLY A 199 -0.93 11.97 -21.61
CA GLY A 199 -1.73 12.38 -20.49
C GLY A 199 -0.93 12.61 -19.21
N ILE A 200 -1.53 13.34 -18.29
CA ILE A 200 -1.00 13.66 -16.96
C ILE A 200 -2.08 13.28 -15.97
N THR A 201 -1.71 12.66 -14.85
CA THR A 201 -2.67 12.31 -13.81
C THR A 201 -2.83 13.40 -12.77
N GLU A 202 -4.00 13.41 -12.12
CA GLU A 202 -4.24 14.24 -10.95
C GLU A 202 -3.27 13.88 -9.82
N ARG A 203 -2.96 14.87 -8.98
CA ARG A 203 -2.06 14.70 -7.84
C ARG A 203 -2.78 13.94 -6.72
N GLN A 204 -2.22 12.81 -6.33
CA GLN A 204 -2.70 11.98 -5.22
C GLN A 204 -1.98 12.26 -3.89
N GLY A 205 -0.75 12.79 -3.97
CA GLY A 205 0.05 13.12 -2.79
C GLY A 205 0.89 11.95 -2.28
N GLN A 206 0.98 11.81 -0.96
CA GLN A 206 1.81 10.79 -0.33
C GLN A 206 0.97 9.78 0.44
N SER A 207 1.33 8.51 0.31
CA SER A 207 0.80 7.42 1.13
C SER A 207 1.97 6.64 1.75
N PHE A 208 1.90 6.32 3.05
CA PHE A 208 2.99 5.66 3.79
C PHE A 208 4.37 6.36 3.66
N GLY A 209 4.37 7.70 3.49
CA GLY A 209 5.61 8.47 3.34
C GLY A 209 6.26 8.37 1.96
N GLN A 210 5.60 7.71 1.00
CA GLN A 210 6.04 7.62 -0.39
C GLN A 210 5.09 8.38 -1.30
N SER A 211 5.64 9.08 -2.30
CA SER A 211 4.83 9.76 -3.30
C SER A 211 4.09 8.73 -4.16
N GLN A 212 2.78 8.98 -4.34
CA GLN A 212 1.94 8.23 -5.27
C GLN A 212 1.99 8.82 -6.69
N ASP A 213 2.64 9.98 -6.84
CA ASP A 213 2.70 10.77 -8.08
C ASP A 213 3.99 10.58 -8.89
N ASN A 214 4.94 9.77 -8.37
CA ASN A 214 6.24 9.55 -9.03
C ASN A 214 6.24 8.26 -9.86
N TYR A 215 5.55 8.28 -11.01
CA TYR A 215 5.48 7.14 -11.93
C TYR A 215 5.31 7.55 -13.39
N VAL A 216 5.59 6.58 -14.27
CA VAL A 216 5.27 6.62 -15.71
C VAL A 216 4.42 5.39 -16.01
N PHE A 217 3.28 5.60 -16.67
CA PHE A 217 2.32 4.56 -17.02
C PHE A 217 2.31 4.32 -18.52
N LEU A 218 2.46 3.07 -18.93
CA LEU A 218 2.63 2.62 -20.31
C LEU A 218 1.53 1.63 -20.72
N PRO A 219 1.25 1.46 -22.03
CA PRO A 219 0.46 0.32 -22.48
C PRO A 219 1.09 -0.99 -22.01
N ILE A 220 0.29 -1.93 -21.48
CA ILE A 220 0.78 -3.19 -20.88
C ILE A 220 1.67 -3.98 -21.86
N THR A 221 1.29 -4.04 -23.11
CA THR A 221 2.05 -4.75 -24.16
C THR A 221 3.42 -4.12 -24.38
N THR A 222 3.49 -2.78 -24.47
CA THR A 222 4.74 -2.03 -24.59
C THR A 222 5.62 -2.21 -23.37
N PHE A 223 5.02 -2.14 -22.16
CA PHE A 223 5.72 -2.34 -20.90
C PHE A 223 6.36 -3.72 -20.82
N LEU A 224 5.60 -4.78 -21.08
CA LEU A 224 6.10 -6.16 -21.02
C LEU A 224 7.22 -6.40 -22.04
N GLN A 225 7.05 -5.92 -23.26
CA GLN A 225 8.07 -6.08 -24.32
C GLN A 225 9.38 -5.36 -24.03
N ARG A 226 9.32 -4.18 -23.39
CA ARG A 226 10.49 -3.31 -23.22
C ARG A 226 11.19 -3.46 -21.87
N PHE A 227 10.44 -3.79 -20.82
CA PHE A 227 10.95 -3.72 -19.43
C PHE A 227 10.92 -5.05 -18.67
N ARG A 228 10.06 -5.99 -19.05
CA ARG A 228 9.88 -7.25 -18.29
C ARG A 228 10.34 -8.51 -19.04
N GLY A 229 10.35 -8.51 -20.35
CA GLY A 229 10.69 -9.69 -21.14
C GLY A 229 9.72 -10.85 -20.86
N THR A 230 10.26 -12.04 -20.52
CA THR A 230 9.44 -13.24 -20.24
C THR A 230 9.24 -13.53 -18.76
N SER A 231 9.90 -12.79 -17.87
CA SER A 231 9.84 -13.02 -16.42
C SER A 231 8.94 -11.99 -15.73
N TYR A 232 7.63 -12.16 -15.87
CA TYR A 232 6.62 -11.32 -15.22
C TYR A 232 5.44 -12.16 -14.72
N SER A 233 4.67 -11.60 -13.80
CA SER A 233 3.36 -12.10 -13.42
C SER A 233 2.44 -10.92 -13.26
N LEU A 234 1.39 -10.86 -14.07
CA LEU A 234 0.41 -9.78 -14.00
C LEU A 234 -0.40 -9.84 -12.69
N GLY A 235 -0.69 -8.66 -12.16
CA GLY A 235 -1.81 -8.46 -11.27
C GLY A 235 -3.07 -8.17 -12.10
N ILE A 236 -4.19 -8.79 -11.76
CA ILE A 236 -5.46 -8.54 -12.42
C ILE A 236 -6.40 -7.92 -11.39
N THR A 237 -6.83 -6.70 -11.61
CA THR A 237 -7.85 -6.05 -10.79
C THR A 237 -9.20 -6.20 -11.45
N VAL A 238 -10.17 -6.63 -10.69
CA VAL A 238 -11.55 -6.85 -11.14
C VAL A 238 -12.48 -5.94 -10.35
N GLU A 239 -13.37 -5.23 -11.03
CA GLU A 239 -14.40 -4.38 -10.44
C GLU A 239 -15.76 -5.01 -10.68
N SER A 240 -16.50 -5.31 -9.60
CA SER A 240 -17.88 -5.79 -9.65
C SER A 240 -18.84 -4.62 -9.85
N GLU A 241 -20.00 -4.87 -10.45
CA GLU A 241 -21.03 -3.85 -10.68
C GLU A 241 -21.56 -3.26 -9.36
N SER A 242 -21.75 -4.10 -8.36
CA SER A 242 -22.25 -3.67 -7.05
C SER A 242 -21.79 -4.63 -5.93
N ALA A 243 -22.03 -4.24 -4.68
CA ALA A 243 -21.76 -5.08 -3.52
C ALA A 243 -22.63 -6.35 -3.49
N GLU A 244 -23.86 -6.28 -4.03
CA GLU A 244 -24.79 -7.41 -4.03
C GLU A 244 -24.33 -8.56 -4.92
N VAL A 245 -23.71 -8.25 -6.08
CA VAL A 245 -23.19 -9.26 -7.02
C VAL A 245 -21.69 -9.52 -6.87
N TYR A 246 -21.06 -8.93 -5.84
CA TYR A 246 -19.63 -9.03 -5.61
C TYR A 246 -19.16 -10.47 -5.42
N SER A 247 -19.81 -11.23 -4.54
CA SER A 247 -19.48 -12.64 -4.27
C SER A 247 -19.64 -13.51 -5.50
N GLU A 248 -20.72 -13.31 -6.26
CA GLU A 248 -20.97 -14.03 -7.50
C GLU A 248 -19.91 -13.69 -8.57
N THR A 249 -19.47 -12.43 -8.62
CA THR A 249 -18.39 -11.99 -9.51
C THR A 249 -17.06 -12.67 -9.16
N VAL A 250 -16.74 -12.77 -7.88
CA VAL A 250 -15.55 -13.47 -7.40
C VAL A 250 -15.60 -14.95 -7.81
N ASP A 251 -16.74 -15.61 -7.58
CA ASP A 251 -16.91 -17.03 -7.91
C ASP A 251 -16.83 -17.30 -9.42
N GLU A 252 -17.43 -16.43 -10.24
CA GLU A 252 -17.32 -16.52 -11.71
C GLU A 252 -15.84 -16.43 -12.15
N VAL A 253 -15.13 -15.43 -11.65
CA VAL A 253 -13.74 -15.19 -12.01
C VAL A 253 -12.82 -16.33 -11.56
N ILE A 254 -13.04 -16.89 -10.36
CA ILE A 254 -12.35 -18.10 -9.89
C ILE A 254 -12.59 -19.25 -10.85
N GLY A 255 -13.83 -19.51 -11.21
CA GLY A 255 -14.21 -20.61 -12.10
C GLY A 255 -13.54 -20.49 -13.48
N ILE A 256 -13.52 -19.29 -14.05
CA ILE A 256 -12.87 -19.02 -15.34
C ILE A 256 -11.35 -19.19 -15.23
N LEU A 257 -10.71 -18.63 -14.21
CA LEU A 257 -9.26 -18.74 -14.03
C LEU A 257 -8.81 -20.17 -13.76
N ARG A 258 -9.53 -20.93 -12.94
CA ARG A 258 -9.26 -22.36 -12.74
C ARG A 258 -9.29 -23.13 -14.05
N THR A 259 -10.23 -22.79 -14.93
CA THR A 259 -10.34 -23.41 -16.26
C THR A 259 -9.16 -23.02 -17.15
N ILE A 260 -8.81 -21.74 -17.22
CA ILE A 260 -7.68 -21.22 -18.01
C ILE A 260 -6.36 -21.84 -17.54
N ARG A 261 -6.15 -21.93 -16.22
CA ARG A 261 -4.92 -22.41 -15.59
C ARG A 261 -4.90 -23.94 -15.41
N LYS A 262 -5.99 -24.64 -15.79
CA LYS A 262 -6.14 -26.11 -15.71
C LYS A 262 -5.93 -26.63 -14.29
N VAL A 263 -6.49 -25.94 -13.30
CA VAL A 263 -6.50 -26.40 -11.90
C VAL A 263 -7.52 -27.51 -11.74
N SER A 264 -7.10 -28.68 -11.24
CA SER A 264 -7.96 -29.86 -11.11
C SER A 264 -9.09 -29.64 -10.08
N PRO A 265 -10.25 -30.28 -10.25
CA PRO A 265 -11.27 -30.28 -9.21
C PRO A 265 -10.72 -30.81 -7.87
N GLY A 266 -10.98 -30.08 -6.78
CA GLY A 266 -10.49 -30.42 -5.45
C GLY A 266 -9.08 -29.94 -5.11
N GLU A 267 -8.30 -29.42 -6.07
CA GLU A 267 -7.03 -28.76 -5.81
C GLU A 267 -7.25 -27.29 -5.39
N GLU A 268 -6.36 -26.78 -4.56
CA GLU A 268 -6.34 -25.37 -4.21
C GLU A 268 -6.02 -24.50 -5.44
N ASN A 269 -6.43 -23.22 -5.39
CA ASN A 269 -6.09 -22.28 -6.44
C ASN A 269 -4.56 -22.06 -6.50
N ASP A 270 -4.02 -21.99 -7.70
CA ASP A 270 -2.61 -21.63 -7.96
C ASP A 270 -2.41 -20.11 -8.17
N PHE A 271 -3.39 -19.33 -7.73
CA PHE A 271 -3.43 -17.88 -7.65
C PHE A 271 -4.10 -17.46 -6.34
N GLU A 272 -3.88 -16.22 -5.94
CA GLU A 272 -4.52 -15.61 -4.78
C GLU A 272 -5.53 -14.55 -5.22
N ILE A 273 -6.60 -14.45 -4.46
CA ILE A 273 -7.55 -13.34 -4.56
C ILE A 273 -7.42 -12.54 -3.28
N THR A 274 -7.18 -11.27 -3.42
CA THR A 274 -7.08 -10.36 -2.29
C THR A 274 -8.24 -9.38 -2.36
N THR A 275 -9.12 -9.46 -1.39
CA THR A 275 -10.23 -8.54 -1.22
C THR A 275 -9.85 -7.43 -0.22
N ASN A 276 -10.54 -6.29 -0.29
CA ASN A 276 -10.36 -5.24 0.70
C ASN A 276 -10.67 -5.73 2.12
N GLU A 277 -11.67 -6.62 2.26
CA GLU A 277 -12.07 -7.20 3.53
C GLU A 277 -10.95 -8.08 4.14
N GLU A 278 -10.38 -8.99 3.34
CA GLU A 278 -9.25 -9.84 3.77
C GLU A 278 -8.01 -9.02 4.14
N LEU A 279 -7.74 -7.94 3.41
CA LEU A 279 -6.66 -7.01 3.78
C LEU A 279 -6.93 -6.38 5.15
N MET A 280 -8.14 -5.87 5.38
CA MET A 280 -8.53 -5.26 6.65
C MET A 280 -8.46 -6.26 7.81
N GLU A 281 -8.94 -7.49 7.63
CA GLU A 281 -8.84 -8.55 8.65
C GLU A 281 -7.39 -8.91 8.97
N THR A 282 -6.55 -9.04 7.95
CA THR A 282 -5.12 -9.34 8.12
C THR A 282 -4.42 -8.23 8.90
N PHE A 283 -4.65 -6.98 8.55
CA PHE A 283 -4.12 -5.83 9.28
C PHE A 283 -4.69 -5.71 10.69
N GLY A 284 -5.99 -5.96 10.88
CA GLY A 284 -6.64 -6.00 12.19
C GLY A 284 -6.02 -7.04 13.13
N SER A 285 -5.75 -8.22 12.61
CA SER A 285 -5.07 -9.30 13.33
C SER A 285 -3.64 -8.93 13.71
N PHE A 286 -2.89 -8.34 12.77
CA PHE A 286 -1.53 -7.87 13.01
C PHE A 286 -1.46 -6.77 14.06
N THR A 287 -2.30 -5.74 13.93
CA THR A 287 -2.36 -4.63 14.92
C THR A 287 -2.85 -5.11 16.28
N GLY A 288 -3.76 -6.09 16.32
CA GLY A 288 -4.18 -6.76 17.55
C GLY A 288 -3.02 -7.42 18.28
N SER A 289 -2.17 -8.14 17.57
CA SER A 289 -0.98 -8.79 18.12
C SER A 289 0.02 -7.78 18.69
N ILE A 290 0.22 -6.66 18.00
CA ILE A 290 1.08 -5.55 18.47
C ILE A 290 0.50 -4.90 19.73
N LYS A 291 -0.82 -4.69 19.80
CA LYS A 291 -1.50 -4.16 20.99
C LYS A 291 -1.28 -5.05 22.22
N ILE A 292 -1.44 -6.36 22.06
CA ILE A 292 -1.21 -7.35 23.14
C ILE A 292 0.25 -7.32 23.58
N PHE A 293 1.20 -7.30 22.66
CA PHE A 293 2.62 -7.22 22.97
C PHE A 293 2.97 -5.95 23.76
N ALA A 294 2.50 -4.79 23.31
CA ALA A 294 2.75 -3.50 23.97
C ALA A 294 2.14 -3.46 25.40
N PHE A 295 0.94 -4.01 25.56
CA PHE A 295 0.30 -4.15 26.87
C PHE A 295 1.12 -5.05 27.80
N SER A 296 1.61 -6.18 27.29
CA SER A 296 2.44 -7.11 28.07
C SER A 296 3.74 -6.45 28.55
N VAL A 297 4.43 -5.72 27.69
CA VAL A 297 5.63 -4.95 28.06
C VAL A 297 5.32 -3.91 29.12
N SER A 298 4.19 -3.22 29.01
CA SER A 298 3.77 -2.21 30.00
C SER A 298 3.46 -2.84 31.37
N VAL A 299 2.79 -4.00 31.40
CA VAL A 299 2.51 -4.73 32.63
C VAL A 299 3.82 -5.18 33.31
N ILE A 300 4.77 -5.69 32.54
CA ILE A 300 6.09 -6.08 33.07
C ILE A 300 6.82 -4.87 33.66
N ALA A 301 6.82 -3.74 32.95
CA ALA A 301 7.43 -2.50 33.43
C ALA A 301 6.81 -2.02 34.75
N LEU A 302 5.48 -2.11 34.88
CA LEU A 302 4.75 -1.77 36.12
C LEU A 302 5.07 -2.73 37.28
N ILE A 303 5.19 -4.04 37.00
CA ILE A 303 5.57 -5.03 38.01
C ILE A 303 6.98 -4.75 38.53
N VAL A 304 7.92 -4.50 37.61
CA VAL A 304 9.31 -4.15 37.99
C VAL A 304 9.36 -2.86 38.81
N ALA A 305 8.59 -1.85 38.43
CA ALA A 305 8.48 -0.61 39.19
C ALA A 305 7.86 -0.87 40.57
N GLY A 306 6.83 -1.75 40.69
CA GLY A 306 6.18 -2.13 41.95
C GLY A 306 7.10 -2.90 42.90
N ILE A 307 8.01 -3.74 42.38
CA ILE A 307 9.02 -4.44 43.20
C ILE A 307 10.08 -3.46 43.74
N GLY A 308 10.31 -2.35 43.04
CA GLY A 308 11.23 -1.31 43.47
C GLY A 308 10.70 -0.41 44.59
N ILE A 309 9.39 -0.45 44.90
CA ILE A 309 8.74 0.30 45.94
C ILE A 309 8.79 -0.49 47.27
#